data_f5c64094094ec1608f04c42e504e19bb
#
_entry.id   f5c64094094ec1608f04c42e504e19bb
#
_cell.length_a   1.000
_cell.length_b   1.000
_cell.length_c   1.000
_cell.angle_alpha   90.00
_cell.angle_beta   90.00
_cell.angle_gamma   90.00
#
_symmetry.space_group_name_H-M   'P 1'
#
loop_
_entity.id
_entity.type
_entity.pdbx_description
1 polymer ?
#
loop_
_entity_poly.entity_id
_entity_poly.type
_entity_poly.pdbx_seq_one_letter_code
_entity_poly.pdbx_strand_id
1 'polypeptide(L)'
;KFKHLVGNYGGAWQEQKKEFNVFPGPILATTNCVLIPPDNTYLDRLYTVGITGLPGAKHLQSRDFSELLKQAKALPALPEAPGKKIMTGFHHIAILALADKIVSAVKAGKIKRFFLIGGCDGAKAGRNYYTEFAESVPKDSVILTLACGKYRFNKLDFGEVEGIPRLIDIGQCNNAYSAIQVALALSKAFNCGVNELPLTFVLSWFEQKAVAILLSLLYLNIRGIYIGPTSPAFISKNVFSVLQERFDLKLISSPSEDLKKILGE
;
A
#
# COMPACT_ATOMS: atom_id res chain seq x y z
N LYS A 1 -14.87 3.59 -17.11
CA LYS A 1 -14.64 4.80 -16.29
C LYS A 1 -15.85 5.08 -15.41
N PHE A 2 -15.62 5.31 -14.13
CA PHE A 2 -16.67 5.67 -13.19
C PHE A 2 -16.94 7.17 -13.28
N LYS A 3 -18.07 7.56 -13.87
CA LYS A 3 -18.41 8.98 -14.10
C LYS A 3 -18.54 9.80 -12.81
N HIS A 4 -18.87 9.13 -11.70
CA HIS A 4 -19.09 9.77 -10.41
C HIS A 4 -17.86 9.79 -9.50
N LEU A 5 -16.73 9.20 -9.94
CA LEU A 5 -15.49 9.27 -9.20
C LEU A 5 -14.80 10.60 -9.45
N VAL A 6 -14.87 11.49 -8.48
CA VAL A 6 -14.35 12.86 -8.59
C VAL A 6 -12.97 13.05 -7.99
N GLY A 7 -12.52 12.12 -7.16
CA GLY A 7 -11.19 12.20 -6.57
C GLY A 7 -10.96 11.23 -5.42
N ASN A 8 -9.86 11.45 -4.71
CA ASN A 8 -9.51 10.76 -3.48
C ASN A 8 -9.62 11.74 -2.32
N TYR A 9 -10.34 11.39 -1.27
CA TYR A 9 -10.40 12.13 -0.02
C TYR A 9 -9.67 11.33 1.08
N GLY A 10 -8.84 12.03 1.85
CA GLY A 10 -8.12 11.45 2.95
C GLY A 10 -6.86 10.68 2.56
N GLY A 11 -6.21 10.12 3.56
CA GLY A 11 -4.93 9.47 3.49
C GLY A 11 -4.88 8.13 4.21
N ALA A 12 -3.87 7.97 5.06
CA ALA A 12 -3.64 6.76 5.82
C ALA A 12 -4.66 6.59 6.96
N TRP A 13 -4.85 5.36 7.42
CA TRP A 13 -5.78 5.04 8.50
C TRP A 13 -5.51 5.83 9.80
N GLN A 14 -4.28 6.24 10.05
CA GLN A 14 -3.91 7.05 11.21
C GLN A 14 -4.61 8.42 11.24
N GLU A 15 -4.93 8.98 10.08
CA GLU A 15 -5.60 10.28 9.94
C GLU A 15 -7.14 10.16 9.88
N GLN A 16 -7.66 8.94 9.81
CA GLN A 16 -9.07 8.65 9.56
C GLN A 16 -10.03 9.41 10.48
N LYS A 17 -9.74 9.43 11.80
CA LYS A 17 -10.61 10.12 12.75
C LYS A 17 -10.72 11.62 12.47
N LYS A 18 -9.60 12.26 12.13
CA LYS A 18 -9.54 13.69 11.80
C LYS A 18 -10.24 13.96 10.48
N GLU A 19 -9.90 13.18 9.46
CA GLU A 19 -10.44 13.36 8.10
C GLU A 19 -11.94 13.09 8.04
N PHE A 20 -12.42 12.01 8.63
CA PHE A 20 -13.84 11.67 8.64
C PHE A 20 -14.68 12.64 9.46
N ASN A 21 -14.09 13.24 10.50
CA ASN A 21 -14.80 14.25 11.29
C ASN A 21 -15.14 15.48 10.47
N VAL A 22 -14.25 15.92 9.59
CA VAL A 22 -14.45 17.12 8.75
C VAL A 22 -15.07 16.82 7.39
N PHE A 23 -15.06 15.56 6.93
CA PHE A 23 -15.73 15.18 5.69
C PHE A 23 -17.24 15.28 5.85
N PRO A 24 -17.95 16.07 5.02
CA PRO A 24 -19.38 16.36 5.25
C PRO A 24 -20.32 15.24 4.81
N GLY A 25 -19.90 14.36 3.93
CA GLY A 25 -20.76 13.32 3.31
C GLY A 25 -20.83 12.01 4.11
N PRO A 26 -21.68 11.07 3.69
CA PRO A 26 -21.70 9.73 4.26
C PRO A 26 -20.46 8.95 3.87
N ILE A 27 -20.04 8.05 4.74
CA ILE A 27 -18.83 7.25 4.63
C ILE A 27 -19.23 5.78 4.57
N LEU A 28 -18.79 5.06 3.54
CA LEU A 28 -19.00 3.63 3.42
C LEU A 28 -17.69 2.88 3.60
N ALA A 29 -17.60 2.11 4.67
CA ALA A 29 -16.48 1.22 4.91
C ALA A 29 -16.81 -0.19 4.38
N THR A 30 -15.90 -0.75 3.58
CA THR A 30 -16.06 -2.06 2.94
C THR A 30 -15.08 -3.10 3.47
N THR A 31 -13.78 -2.90 3.26
CA THR A 31 -12.70 -3.82 3.65
C THR A 31 -11.50 -3.09 4.25
N ASN A 32 -11.58 -1.79 4.40
CA ASN A 32 -10.56 -0.95 5.00
C ASN A 32 -10.59 -1.01 6.54
N CYS A 33 -9.53 -0.54 7.17
CA CYS A 33 -9.53 -0.30 8.62
C CYS A 33 -10.55 0.75 8.97
N VAL A 34 -11.35 0.50 10.02
CA VAL A 34 -12.36 1.43 10.52
C VAL A 34 -12.11 1.65 12.00
N LEU A 35 -11.91 2.91 12.37
CA LEU A 35 -11.70 3.32 13.76
C LEU A 35 -13.00 3.81 14.37
N ILE A 36 -13.19 3.53 15.66
CA ILE A 36 -14.33 4.06 16.41
C ILE A 36 -14.24 5.60 16.41
N PRO A 37 -15.30 6.31 15.97
CA PRO A 37 -15.34 7.76 16.00
C PRO A 37 -15.15 8.29 17.41
N PRO A 38 -14.34 9.34 17.62
CA PRO A 38 -14.29 10.01 18.93
C PRO A 38 -15.66 10.66 19.18
N ASP A 39 -16.21 10.46 20.38
CA ASP A 39 -17.48 11.06 20.81
C ASP A 39 -18.62 10.91 19.79
N ASN A 40 -18.60 9.83 19.01
CA ASN A 40 -19.59 9.54 17.94
C ASN A 40 -19.72 10.63 16.86
N THR A 41 -18.73 11.46 16.65
CA THR A 41 -18.78 12.68 15.82
C THR A 41 -19.22 12.48 14.37
N TYR A 42 -19.04 11.29 13.78
CA TYR A 42 -19.47 10.98 12.41
C TYR A 42 -20.18 9.61 12.32
N LEU A 43 -20.62 9.07 13.47
CA LEU A 43 -21.21 7.74 13.52
C LEU A 43 -22.56 7.68 12.79
N ASP A 44 -23.32 8.77 12.81
CA ASP A 44 -24.63 8.94 12.14
C ASP A 44 -24.55 8.85 10.60
N ARG A 45 -23.38 9.04 10.04
CA ARG A 45 -23.12 8.98 8.59
C ARG A 45 -22.07 7.95 8.20
N LEU A 46 -21.70 7.07 9.15
CA LEU A 46 -20.79 5.95 8.92
C LEU A 46 -21.57 4.66 8.67
N TYR A 47 -21.39 4.12 7.48
CA TYR A 47 -21.97 2.86 7.05
C TYR A 47 -20.89 1.80 6.89
N THR A 48 -21.24 0.57 7.17
CA THR A 48 -20.40 -0.60 6.93
C THR A 48 -21.15 -1.61 6.08
N VAL A 49 -20.46 -2.46 5.36
CA VAL A 49 -21.04 -3.52 4.52
C VAL A 49 -20.11 -4.72 4.43
N GLY A 50 -20.70 -5.91 4.22
CA GLY A 50 -19.96 -7.16 4.08
C GLY A 50 -19.33 -7.59 5.40
N ILE A 51 -18.04 -7.91 5.36
CA ILE A 51 -17.31 -8.40 6.55
C ILE A 51 -16.90 -7.27 7.52
N THR A 52 -16.92 -6.03 7.06
CA THR A 52 -16.57 -4.87 7.88
C THR A 52 -17.74 -4.49 8.76
N GLY A 53 -17.53 -4.41 10.06
CA GLY A 53 -18.53 -3.97 11.03
C GLY A 53 -17.89 -3.04 12.07
N LEU A 54 -18.70 -2.15 12.64
CA LEU A 54 -18.32 -1.29 13.75
C LEU A 54 -19.51 -1.10 14.68
N PRO A 55 -19.36 -1.29 15.99
CA PRO A 55 -20.44 -1.02 16.95
C PRO A 55 -20.99 0.39 16.81
N GLY A 56 -22.31 0.51 16.69
CA GLY A 56 -23.00 1.78 16.54
C GLY A 56 -23.07 2.34 15.11
N ALA A 57 -22.23 1.88 14.19
CA ALA A 57 -22.34 2.25 12.79
C ALA A 57 -23.44 1.43 12.10
N LYS A 58 -24.08 2.03 11.09
CA LYS A 58 -25.12 1.36 10.34
C LYS A 58 -24.54 0.30 9.42
N HIS A 59 -24.90 -0.95 9.63
CA HIS A 59 -24.48 -2.07 8.79
C HIS A 59 -25.50 -2.35 7.70
N LEU A 60 -25.09 -2.25 6.45
CA LEU A 60 -25.93 -2.57 5.29
C LEU A 60 -25.92 -4.08 5.04
N GLN A 61 -27.07 -4.71 5.09
CA GLN A 61 -27.24 -6.17 4.91
C GLN A 61 -27.10 -6.60 3.44
N SER A 62 -27.21 -5.66 2.53
CA SER A 62 -27.16 -5.90 1.09
C SER A 62 -26.36 -4.82 0.39
N ARG A 63 -26.25 -4.92 -0.94
CA ARG A 63 -25.67 -3.87 -1.79
C ARG A 63 -26.69 -2.80 -2.19
N ASP A 64 -27.76 -2.64 -1.43
CA ASP A 64 -28.66 -1.51 -1.58
C ASP A 64 -28.10 -0.29 -0.83
N PHE A 65 -27.65 0.68 -1.58
CA PHE A 65 -27.07 1.92 -1.08
C PHE A 65 -28.09 3.09 -1.12
N SER A 66 -29.38 2.84 -1.30
CA SER A 66 -30.41 3.86 -1.49
C SER A 66 -30.46 4.83 -0.32
N GLU A 67 -30.33 4.34 0.91
CA GLU A 67 -30.35 5.18 2.10
C GLU A 67 -29.09 6.05 2.21
N LEU A 68 -27.90 5.48 1.96
CA LEU A 68 -26.65 6.22 1.92
C LEU A 68 -26.69 7.32 0.85
N LEU A 69 -27.22 7.02 -0.33
CA LEU A 69 -27.39 8.00 -1.41
C LEU A 69 -28.40 9.09 -1.05
N LYS A 70 -29.49 8.75 -0.34
CA LYS A 70 -30.45 9.73 0.17
C LYS A 70 -29.77 10.68 1.16
N GLN A 71 -28.98 10.16 2.10
CA GLN A 71 -28.21 10.97 3.04
C GLN A 71 -27.19 11.85 2.31
N ALA A 72 -26.47 11.30 1.32
CA ALA A 72 -25.50 12.06 0.53
C ALA A 72 -26.12 13.27 -0.18
N LYS A 73 -27.35 13.14 -0.68
CA LYS A 73 -28.09 14.24 -1.32
C LYS A 73 -28.57 15.31 -0.34
N ALA A 74 -28.73 14.96 0.93
CA ALA A 74 -29.21 15.87 1.98
C ALA A 74 -28.08 16.60 2.71
N LEU A 75 -26.84 16.10 2.62
CA LEU A 75 -25.68 16.67 3.30
C LEU A 75 -24.95 17.69 2.40
N PRO A 76 -24.21 18.64 3.00
CA PRO A 76 -23.42 19.61 2.24
C PRO A 76 -22.39 18.92 1.34
N ALA A 77 -22.18 19.50 0.16
CA ALA A 77 -21.10 19.07 -0.72
C ALA A 77 -19.74 19.58 -0.21
N LEU A 78 -18.67 18.86 -0.57
CA LEU A 78 -17.31 19.41 -0.43
C LEU A 78 -17.17 20.64 -1.31
N PRO A 79 -16.50 21.71 -0.81
CA PRO A 79 -16.16 22.84 -1.67
C PRO A 79 -15.19 22.38 -2.76
N GLU A 80 -15.33 22.95 -3.95
CA GLU A 80 -14.36 22.72 -5.00
C GLU A 80 -13.00 23.29 -4.58
N ALA A 81 -11.97 22.49 -4.72
CA ALA A 81 -10.60 22.88 -4.40
C ALA A 81 -9.64 22.44 -5.52
N PRO A 82 -8.67 23.29 -5.87
CA PRO A 82 -7.64 22.89 -6.82
C PRO A 82 -6.86 21.70 -6.26
N GLY A 83 -6.63 20.70 -7.10
CA GLY A 83 -5.92 19.48 -6.71
C GLY A 83 -4.87 19.06 -7.73
N LYS A 84 -3.83 18.38 -7.26
CA LYS A 84 -2.86 17.71 -8.14
C LYS A 84 -3.46 16.38 -8.60
N LYS A 85 -3.40 16.11 -9.90
CA LYS A 85 -3.73 14.79 -10.43
C LYS A 85 -2.54 13.85 -10.20
N ILE A 86 -2.81 12.70 -9.60
CA ILE A 86 -1.85 11.61 -9.43
C ILE A 86 -2.43 10.33 -10.04
N MET A 87 -1.57 9.48 -10.57
CA MET A 87 -1.98 8.14 -10.99
C MET A 87 -1.96 7.20 -9.80
N THR A 88 -3.02 6.42 -9.63
CA THR A 88 -3.16 5.51 -8.50
C THR A 88 -3.98 4.27 -8.88
N GLY A 89 -3.85 3.19 -8.12
CA GLY A 89 -4.69 2.00 -8.27
C GLY A 89 -4.38 1.17 -9.51
N PHE A 90 -3.13 1.00 -9.87
CA PHE A 90 -2.71 0.11 -10.95
C PHE A 90 -3.02 -1.35 -10.59
N HIS A 91 -4.11 -1.86 -11.12
CA HIS A 91 -4.40 -3.29 -11.01
C HIS A 91 -3.37 -4.11 -11.80
N HIS A 92 -3.10 -5.37 -11.38
CA HIS A 92 -2.10 -6.20 -12.06
C HIS A 92 -2.31 -6.30 -13.57
N ILE A 93 -3.54 -6.34 -14.07
CA ILE A 93 -3.83 -6.35 -15.52
C ILE A 93 -3.24 -5.10 -16.20
N ALA A 94 -3.34 -3.93 -15.59
CA ALA A 94 -2.79 -2.69 -16.15
C ALA A 94 -1.24 -2.70 -16.13
N ILE A 95 -0.64 -3.26 -15.08
CA ILE A 95 0.82 -3.40 -14.98
C ILE A 95 1.33 -4.44 -15.98
N LEU A 96 0.63 -5.56 -16.12
CA LEU A 96 0.98 -6.63 -17.05
C LEU A 96 0.82 -6.22 -18.52
N ALA A 97 -0.04 -5.26 -18.81
CA ALA A 97 -0.10 -4.65 -20.15
C ALA A 97 1.19 -3.90 -20.52
N LEU A 98 2.03 -3.56 -19.56
CA LEU A 98 3.36 -2.98 -19.75
C LEU A 98 4.49 -4.03 -19.66
N ALA A 99 4.16 -5.32 -19.50
CA ALA A 99 5.14 -6.37 -19.21
C ALA A 99 6.27 -6.43 -20.26
N ASP A 100 5.95 -6.41 -21.55
CA ASP A 100 6.95 -6.46 -22.61
C ASP A 100 7.90 -5.27 -22.56
N LYS A 101 7.37 -4.09 -22.26
CA LYS A 101 8.15 -2.86 -22.08
C LYS A 101 9.06 -2.93 -20.86
N ILE A 102 8.54 -3.43 -19.75
CA ILE A 102 9.31 -3.65 -18.51
C ILE A 102 10.44 -4.65 -18.75
N VAL A 103 10.12 -5.80 -19.36
CA VAL A 103 11.11 -6.85 -19.67
C VAL A 103 12.19 -6.32 -20.60
N SER A 104 11.81 -5.57 -21.63
CA SER A 104 12.77 -4.94 -22.55
C SER A 104 13.67 -3.94 -21.84
N ALA A 105 13.12 -3.09 -20.99
CA ALA A 105 13.90 -2.12 -20.22
C ALA A 105 14.85 -2.77 -19.21
N VAL A 106 14.45 -3.89 -18.59
CA VAL A 106 15.34 -4.68 -17.71
C VAL A 106 16.47 -5.34 -18.51
N LYS A 107 16.16 -5.98 -19.65
CA LYS A 107 17.18 -6.61 -20.53
C LYS A 107 18.16 -5.58 -21.09
N ALA A 108 17.71 -4.36 -21.34
CA ALA A 108 18.56 -3.25 -21.78
C ALA A 108 19.35 -2.57 -20.64
N GLY A 109 19.21 -3.04 -19.39
CA GLY A 109 19.86 -2.46 -18.21
C GLY A 109 19.37 -1.08 -17.81
N LYS A 110 18.22 -0.64 -18.35
CA LYS A 110 17.59 0.65 -18.03
C LYS A 110 16.81 0.59 -16.71
N ILE A 111 16.25 -0.57 -16.38
CA ILE A 111 15.68 -0.89 -15.07
C ILE A 111 16.55 -1.99 -14.47
N LYS A 112 17.18 -1.69 -13.35
CA LYS A 112 18.06 -2.63 -12.66
C LYS A 112 17.40 -3.29 -11.46
N ARG A 113 16.42 -2.63 -10.82
CA ARG A 113 15.82 -3.13 -9.59
C ARG A 113 14.38 -2.66 -9.40
N PHE A 114 13.63 -3.45 -8.67
CA PHE A 114 12.29 -3.13 -8.19
C PHE A 114 12.30 -3.10 -6.66
N PHE A 115 11.59 -2.13 -6.09
CA PHE A 115 11.37 -2.04 -4.65
C PHE A 115 9.87 -2.06 -4.39
N LEU A 116 9.39 -3.00 -3.59
CA LEU A 116 8.02 -2.95 -3.09
C LEU A 116 8.05 -2.29 -1.71
N ILE A 117 7.67 -1.02 -1.65
CA ILE A 117 7.64 -0.21 -0.44
C ILE A 117 6.19 0.02 -0.05
N GLY A 118 5.74 -0.55 1.06
CA GLY A 118 4.33 -0.48 1.42
C GLY A 118 4.04 -0.89 2.85
N GLY A 119 2.75 -1.07 3.15
CA GLY A 119 2.29 -1.51 4.46
C GLY A 119 1.40 -0.51 5.18
N CYS A 120 1.34 -0.55 6.51
CA CYS A 120 0.36 0.21 7.31
C CYS A 120 0.84 1.59 7.77
N ASP A 121 2.14 1.90 7.72
CA ASP A 121 2.69 3.16 8.23
C ASP A 121 2.60 4.28 7.20
N GLY A 122 1.45 4.93 7.15
CA GLY A 122 1.20 6.00 6.18
C GLY A 122 1.32 7.43 6.71
N ALA A 123 1.27 7.64 8.03
CA ALA A 123 1.22 9.02 8.57
C ALA A 123 1.77 9.20 9.98
N LYS A 124 2.25 8.16 10.67
CA LYS A 124 2.73 8.34 12.05
C LYS A 124 3.92 9.28 12.09
N ALA A 125 3.81 10.33 12.90
CA ALA A 125 4.89 11.31 13.10
C ALA A 125 6.16 10.66 13.66
N GLY A 126 7.32 11.20 13.30
CA GLY A 126 8.64 10.71 13.74
C GLY A 126 9.08 9.40 13.08
N ARG A 127 8.38 8.95 12.04
CA ARG A 127 8.70 7.73 11.30
C ARG A 127 8.84 8.03 9.81
N ASN A 128 9.94 8.65 9.42
CA ASN A 128 10.17 9.08 8.04
C ASN A 128 10.96 8.08 7.18
N TYR A 129 11.35 6.94 7.75
CA TYR A 129 12.17 5.94 7.08
C TYR A 129 11.69 5.61 5.65
N TYR A 130 10.41 5.31 5.48
CA TYR A 130 9.89 4.87 4.17
C TYR A 130 9.87 5.98 3.12
N THR A 131 9.69 7.23 3.53
CA THR A 131 9.81 8.39 2.63
C THR A 131 11.24 8.56 2.19
N GLU A 132 12.18 8.64 3.14
CA GLU A 132 13.61 8.82 2.89
C GLU A 132 14.18 7.65 2.06
N PHE A 133 13.74 6.42 2.36
CA PHE A 133 14.13 5.25 1.58
C PHE A 133 13.63 5.37 0.13
N ALA A 134 12.37 5.71 -0.08
CA ALA A 134 11.80 5.88 -1.42
C ALA A 134 12.51 6.97 -2.23
N GLU A 135 12.83 8.11 -1.60
CA GLU A 135 13.56 9.20 -2.24
C GLU A 135 15.01 8.82 -2.59
N SER A 136 15.61 7.91 -1.80
CA SER A 136 17.00 7.46 -1.99
C SER A 136 17.13 6.33 -3.02
N VAL A 137 16.03 5.73 -3.47
CA VAL A 137 16.04 4.65 -4.47
C VAL A 137 16.67 5.13 -5.78
N PRO A 138 17.63 4.37 -6.38
CA PRO A 138 18.30 4.76 -7.61
C PRO A 138 17.34 5.07 -8.75
N LYS A 139 17.72 6.01 -9.63
CA LYS A 139 16.88 6.47 -10.74
C LYS A 139 16.59 5.40 -11.80
N ASP A 140 17.41 4.37 -11.87
CA ASP A 140 17.24 3.18 -12.71
C ASP A 140 16.43 2.06 -12.02
N SER A 141 15.63 2.42 -11.01
CA SER A 141 14.77 1.50 -10.27
C SER A 141 13.31 1.93 -10.30
N VAL A 142 12.42 0.96 -10.17
CA VAL A 142 10.96 1.16 -10.10
C VAL A 142 10.47 0.85 -8.70
N ILE A 143 9.63 1.71 -8.15
CA ILE A 143 8.97 1.55 -6.85
C ILE A 143 7.54 1.07 -7.08
N LEU A 144 7.22 -0.09 -6.56
CA LEU A 144 5.86 -0.59 -6.40
C LEU A 144 5.39 -0.22 -4.99
N THR A 145 4.21 0.34 -4.86
CA THR A 145 3.67 0.68 -3.53
C THR A 145 2.22 0.26 -3.38
N LEU A 146 1.81 0.01 -2.16
CA LEU A 146 0.42 -0.31 -1.82
C LEU A 146 0.11 -0.04 -0.35
N ALA A 147 -1.18 -0.10 -0.02
CA ALA A 147 -1.73 0.12 1.31
C ALA A 147 -1.50 1.55 1.84
N CYS A 148 -1.58 1.75 3.16
CA CYS A 148 -1.45 3.09 3.74
C CYS A 148 -0.03 3.66 3.62
N GLY A 149 1.00 2.81 3.56
CA GLY A 149 2.40 3.24 3.42
C GLY A 149 2.64 4.15 2.21
N LYS A 150 1.88 3.97 1.13
CA LYS A 150 1.96 4.82 -0.07
C LYS A 150 1.74 6.31 0.19
N TYR A 151 0.90 6.67 1.16
CA TYR A 151 0.56 8.06 1.46
C TYR A 151 1.75 8.88 1.98
N ARG A 152 2.84 8.24 2.37
CA ARG A 152 4.07 8.93 2.75
C ARG A 152 4.77 9.59 1.58
N PHE A 153 4.62 9.05 0.38
CA PHE A 153 5.41 9.51 -0.78
C PHE A 153 4.64 9.51 -2.12
N ASN A 154 3.38 9.09 -2.17
CA ASN A 154 2.63 9.03 -3.44
C ASN A 154 2.31 10.39 -4.07
N LYS A 155 2.57 11.49 -3.37
CA LYS A 155 2.45 12.85 -3.88
C LYS A 155 3.78 13.43 -4.39
N LEU A 156 4.89 12.72 -4.16
CA LEU A 156 6.21 13.08 -4.66
C LEU A 156 6.34 12.71 -6.15
N ASP A 157 7.22 13.40 -6.84
CA ASP A 157 7.53 13.12 -8.25
C ASP A 157 8.79 12.26 -8.35
N PHE A 158 8.63 11.03 -8.78
CA PHE A 158 9.74 10.10 -9.01
C PHE A 158 10.17 10.06 -10.49
N GLY A 159 9.43 10.71 -11.38
CA GLY A 159 9.69 10.67 -12.82
C GLY A 159 9.38 9.33 -13.46
N GLU A 160 10.00 9.09 -14.60
CA GLU A 160 9.81 7.90 -15.43
C GLU A 160 11.15 7.31 -15.86
N VAL A 161 11.14 6.02 -16.20
CA VAL A 161 12.22 5.32 -16.89
C VAL A 161 11.66 4.61 -18.12
N GLU A 162 12.17 4.95 -19.31
CA GLU A 162 11.68 4.43 -20.59
C GLU A 162 10.15 4.62 -20.76
N GLY A 163 9.58 5.74 -20.26
CA GLY A 163 8.14 6.01 -20.27
C GLY A 163 7.32 5.05 -19.41
N ILE A 164 7.95 4.43 -18.41
CA ILE A 164 7.30 3.68 -17.33
C ILE A 164 7.38 4.53 -16.08
N PRO A 165 6.26 4.84 -15.41
CA PRO A 165 6.31 5.58 -14.14
C PRO A 165 7.21 4.83 -13.13
N ARG A 166 8.13 5.56 -12.50
CA ARG A 166 8.99 4.98 -11.48
C ARG A 166 8.25 4.71 -10.17
N LEU A 167 7.12 5.34 -9.93
CA LEU A 167 6.23 5.01 -8.83
C LEU A 167 4.94 4.41 -9.39
N ILE A 168 4.67 3.16 -9.07
CA ILE A 168 3.47 2.41 -9.44
C ILE A 168 2.67 2.09 -8.18
N ASP A 169 1.58 2.83 -7.96
CA ASP A 169 0.65 2.60 -6.85
C ASP A 169 -0.34 1.49 -7.19
N ILE A 170 -0.15 0.31 -6.61
CA ILE A 170 -0.99 -0.88 -6.83
C ILE A 170 -2.36 -0.75 -6.14
N GLY A 171 -2.49 0.15 -5.17
CA GLY A 171 -3.74 0.40 -4.47
C GLY A 171 -3.69 0.16 -2.97
N GLN A 172 -4.73 -0.45 -2.40
CA GLN A 172 -4.85 -0.69 -0.96
C GLN A 172 -4.30 -2.07 -0.55
N CYS A 173 -4.32 -2.38 0.75
CA CYS A 173 -3.78 -3.65 1.28
C CYS A 173 -4.43 -4.89 0.64
N ASN A 174 -5.70 -4.84 0.27
CA ASN A 174 -6.36 -5.94 -0.46
C ASN A 174 -5.74 -6.19 -1.83
N ASN A 175 -5.03 -5.20 -2.39
CA ASN A 175 -4.33 -5.32 -3.67
C ASN A 175 -2.96 -6.00 -3.54
N ALA A 176 -2.58 -6.51 -2.35
CA ALA A 176 -1.41 -7.37 -2.20
C ALA A 176 -1.47 -8.58 -3.15
N TYR A 177 -2.67 -9.09 -3.42
CA TYR A 177 -2.88 -10.10 -4.46
C TYR A 177 -2.35 -9.65 -5.84
N SER A 178 -2.63 -8.41 -6.23
CA SER A 178 -2.12 -7.85 -7.50
C SER A 178 -0.58 -7.77 -7.52
N ALA A 179 0.04 -7.40 -6.39
CA ALA A 179 1.50 -7.40 -6.29
C ALA A 179 2.10 -8.81 -6.47
N ILE A 180 1.47 -9.82 -5.88
CA ILE A 180 1.87 -11.22 -6.05
C ILE A 180 1.72 -11.65 -7.52
N GLN A 181 0.61 -11.32 -8.19
CA GLN A 181 0.40 -11.65 -9.60
C GLN A 181 1.47 -11.00 -10.50
N VAL A 182 1.85 -9.75 -10.22
CA VAL A 182 2.92 -9.06 -10.95
C VAL A 182 4.26 -9.78 -10.75
N ALA A 183 4.62 -10.11 -9.51
CA ALA A 183 5.86 -10.82 -9.20
C ALA A 183 5.93 -12.19 -9.90
N LEU A 184 4.85 -12.97 -9.86
CA LEU A 184 4.76 -14.27 -10.55
C LEU A 184 4.86 -14.14 -12.07
N ALA A 185 4.24 -13.13 -12.65
CA ALA A 185 4.32 -12.90 -14.10
C ALA A 185 5.73 -12.46 -14.52
N LEU A 186 6.39 -11.60 -13.76
CA LEU A 186 7.79 -11.24 -14.02
C LEU A 186 8.73 -12.44 -13.86
N SER A 187 8.56 -13.23 -12.79
CA SER A 187 9.29 -14.48 -12.59
C SER A 187 9.19 -15.41 -13.82
N LYS A 188 7.99 -15.61 -14.34
CA LYS A 188 7.76 -16.39 -15.57
C LYS A 188 8.42 -15.74 -16.79
N ALA A 189 8.32 -14.43 -16.96
CA ALA A 189 8.88 -13.71 -18.11
C ALA A 189 10.42 -13.75 -18.14
N PHE A 190 11.06 -13.77 -16.96
CA PHE A 190 12.52 -13.90 -16.82
C PHE A 190 12.99 -15.35 -16.67
N ASN A 191 12.07 -16.32 -16.64
CA ASN A 191 12.36 -17.74 -16.44
C ASN A 191 13.21 -17.99 -15.17
N CYS A 192 12.81 -17.38 -14.06
CA CYS A 192 13.49 -17.47 -12.76
C CYS A 192 12.48 -17.58 -11.61
N GLY A 193 12.93 -17.92 -10.42
CA GLY A 193 12.11 -17.88 -9.20
C GLY A 193 11.82 -16.43 -8.75
N VAL A 194 10.75 -16.23 -7.98
CA VAL A 194 10.41 -14.87 -7.46
C VAL A 194 11.54 -14.30 -6.62
N ASN A 195 12.25 -15.14 -5.85
CA ASN A 195 13.40 -14.74 -5.02
C ASN A 195 14.67 -14.41 -5.83
N GLU A 196 14.69 -14.76 -7.11
CA GLU A 196 15.78 -14.44 -8.04
C GLU A 196 15.53 -13.15 -8.83
N LEU A 197 14.30 -12.62 -8.74
CA LEU A 197 14.00 -11.31 -9.31
C LEU A 197 14.80 -10.22 -8.58
N PRO A 198 15.20 -9.14 -9.26
CA PRO A 198 15.79 -7.98 -8.64
C PRO A 198 14.72 -7.15 -7.90
N LEU A 199 13.97 -7.81 -7.02
CA LEU A 199 12.83 -7.26 -6.27
C LEU A 199 13.12 -7.34 -4.77
N THR A 200 13.07 -6.20 -4.10
CA THR A 200 13.24 -6.09 -2.65
C THR A 200 11.96 -5.62 -1.98
N PHE A 201 11.59 -6.25 -0.88
CA PHE A 201 10.42 -5.91 -0.09
C PHE A 201 10.82 -5.09 1.13
N VAL A 202 10.25 -3.87 1.27
CA VAL A 202 10.48 -2.96 2.39
C VAL A 202 9.12 -2.59 2.98
N LEU A 203 8.73 -3.28 4.06
CA LEU A 203 7.36 -3.32 4.51
C LEU A 203 7.20 -2.74 5.92
N SER A 204 6.16 -1.91 6.08
CA SER A 204 5.71 -1.45 7.39
C SER A 204 4.50 -2.26 7.86
N TRP A 205 4.34 -2.37 9.18
CA TRP A 205 3.18 -3.01 9.75
C TRP A 205 2.67 -2.28 10.99
N PHE A 206 1.35 -2.36 11.25
CA PHE A 206 0.70 -1.85 12.47
C PHE A 206 -0.52 -2.69 12.86
N GLU A 207 -1.12 -3.41 11.94
CA GLU A 207 -2.36 -4.09 12.20
C GLU A 207 -2.42 -5.47 11.52
N GLN A 208 -3.45 -6.23 11.85
CA GLN A 208 -3.56 -7.66 11.56
C GLN A 208 -3.49 -8.01 10.07
N LYS A 209 -4.02 -7.18 9.18
CA LYS A 209 -3.95 -7.46 7.72
C LYS A 209 -2.52 -7.43 7.19
N ALA A 210 -1.69 -6.54 7.72
CA ALA A 210 -0.27 -6.53 7.35
C ALA A 210 0.45 -7.80 7.83
N VAL A 211 0.11 -8.28 9.02
CA VAL A 211 0.63 -9.56 9.53
C VAL A 211 0.15 -10.72 8.65
N ALA A 212 -1.12 -10.75 8.27
CA ALA A 212 -1.66 -11.80 7.38
C ALA A 212 -0.95 -11.79 6.01
N ILE A 213 -0.66 -10.61 5.46
CA ILE A 213 0.11 -10.48 4.21
C ILE A 213 1.54 -11.00 4.40
N LEU A 214 2.22 -10.62 5.50
CA LEU A 214 3.56 -11.15 5.80
C LEU A 214 3.55 -12.67 5.88
N LEU A 215 2.62 -13.26 6.63
CA LEU A 215 2.50 -14.72 6.73
C LEU A 215 2.24 -15.37 5.36
N SER A 216 1.46 -14.73 4.49
CA SER A 216 1.23 -15.20 3.12
C SER A 216 2.51 -15.16 2.29
N LEU A 217 3.33 -14.12 2.42
CA LEU A 217 4.63 -14.04 1.75
C LEU A 217 5.59 -15.14 2.24
N LEU A 218 5.63 -15.38 3.56
CA LEU A 218 6.43 -16.47 4.16
C LEU A 218 5.93 -17.85 3.70
N TYR A 219 4.61 -18.05 3.63
CA TYR A 219 4.03 -19.30 3.10
C TYR A 219 4.43 -19.53 1.63
N LEU A 220 4.51 -18.48 0.83
CA LEU A 220 4.99 -18.52 -0.56
C LEU A 220 6.53 -18.62 -0.65
N ASN A 221 7.21 -18.78 0.47
CA ASN A 221 8.67 -18.85 0.58
C ASN A 221 9.38 -17.60 0.00
N ILE A 222 8.76 -16.43 0.13
CA ILE A 222 9.40 -15.16 -0.24
C ILE A 222 10.43 -14.80 0.83
N ARG A 223 11.62 -14.41 0.39
CA ARG A 223 12.80 -14.15 1.22
C ARG A 223 13.30 -12.71 1.07
N GLY A 224 14.18 -12.29 1.98
CA GLY A 224 14.84 -10.99 1.88
C GLY A 224 13.92 -9.80 2.18
N ILE A 225 12.96 -9.97 3.11
CA ILE A 225 11.98 -8.95 3.46
C ILE A 225 12.53 -8.04 4.56
N TYR A 226 12.60 -6.74 4.31
CA TYR A 226 12.86 -5.71 5.32
C TYR A 226 11.54 -5.30 5.97
N ILE A 227 11.45 -5.39 7.30
CA ILE A 227 10.24 -5.09 8.05
C ILE A 227 10.53 -4.12 9.19
N GLY A 228 9.64 -3.19 9.45
CA GLY A 228 9.82 -2.27 10.56
C GLY A 228 8.62 -1.37 10.85
N PRO A 229 8.87 -0.44 11.79
CA PRO A 229 10.13 -0.13 12.48
C PRO A 229 10.46 -1.07 13.65
N THR A 230 9.53 -1.96 14.01
CA THR A 230 9.70 -2.97 15.07
C THR A 230 9.20 -4.31 14.56
N SER A 231 9.68 -5.40 15.14
CA SER A 231 9.05 -6.71 14.92
C SER A 231 7.64 -6.76 15.52
N PRO A 232 6.72 -7.57 14.98
CA PRO A 232 5.44 -7.83 15.62
C PRO A 232 5.61 -8.32 17.06
N ALA A 233 4.86 -7.73 18.00
CA ALA A 233 5.03 -7.98 19.43
C ALA A 233 4.84 -9.44 19.87
N PHE A 234 4.10 -10.22 19.09
CA PHE A 234 3.90 -11.65 19.34
C PHE A 234 5.08 -12.54 18.87
N ILE A 235 6.02 -11.98 18.10
CA ILE A 235 7.21 -12.71 17.64
C ILE A 235 8.29 -12.62 18.71
N SER A 236 8.54 -13.73 19.42
CA SER A 236 9.65 -13.82 20.37
C SER A 236 11.01 -13.74 19.65
N LYS A 237 12.07 -13.46 20.40
CA LYS A 237 13.44 -13.43 19.84
C LYS A 237 13.81 -14.76 19.14
N ASN A 238 13.42 -15.91 19.72
CA ASN A 238 13.71 -17.21 19.13
C ASN A 238 12.94 -17.43 17.82
N VAL A 239 11.65 -17.05 17.78
CA VAL A 239 10.86 -17.12 16.54
C VAL A 239 11.44 -16.16 15.49
N PHE A 240 11.85 -14.98 15.89
CA PHE A 240 12.48 -14.03 14.95
C PHE A 240 13.79 -14.59 14.37
N SER A 241 14.64 -15.22 15.18
CA SER A 241 15.86 -15.87 14.69
C SER A 241 15.57 -16.95 13.65
N VAL A 242 14.53 -17.77 13.85
CA VAL A 242 14.09 -18.77 12.87
C VAL A 242 13.62 -18.10 11.57
N LEU A 243 12.88 -16.96 11.67
CA LEU A 243 12.43 -16.23 10.49
C LEU A 243 13.60 -15.58 9.73
N GLN A 244 14.62 -15.10 10.45
CA GLN A 244 15.85 -14.59 9.83
C GLN A 244 16.58 -15.71 9.09
N GLU A 245 16.78 -16.86 9.71
CA GLU A 245 17.50 -17.98 9.11
C GLU A 245 16.77 -18.55 7.89
N ARG A 246 15.46 -18.81 8.01
CA ARG A 246 14.68 -19.47 6.95
C ARG A 246 14.27 -18.55 5.82
N PHE A 247 13.95 -17.29 6.11
CA PHE A 247 13.34 -16.36 5.16
C PHE A 247 14.16 -15.10 4.92
N ASP A 248 15.33 -14.97 5.54
CA ASP A 248 16.15 -13.76 5.47
C ASP A 248 15.34 -12.50 5.85
N LEU A 249 14.48 -12.62 6.89
CA LEU A 249 13.69 -11.51 7.40
C LEU A 249 14.61 -10.55 8.15
N LYS A 250 14.56 -9.27 7.79
CA LYS A 250 15.44 -8.22 8.35
C LYS A 250 14.62 -7.12 8.99
N LEU A 251 15.10 -6.60 10.13
CA LEU A 251 14.58 -5.33 10.64
C LEU A 251 15.23 -4.18 9.88
N ILE A 252 14.46 -3.13 9.61
CA ILE A 252 15.00 -1.90 9.05
C ILE A 252 15.96 -1.24 10.04
N SER A 253 17.01 -0.59 9.52
CA SER A 253 17.96 0.22 10.30
C SER A 253 17.82 1.70 9.91
N SER A 254 18.74 2.22 9.12
CA SER A 254 18.60 3.52 8.46
C SER A 254 18.38 3.34 6.96
N PRO A 255 17.65 4.26 6.28
CA PRO A 255 17.42 4.15 4.83
C PRO A 255 18.69 3.98 4.01
N SER A 256 19.73 4.72 4.35
CA SER A 256 21.01 4.69 3.64
C SER A 256 21.78 3.38 3.85
N GLU A 257 21.82 2.87 5.08
CA GLU A 257 22.50 1.59 5.37
C GLU A 257 21.78 0.41 4.74
N ASP A 258 20.45 0.40 4.85
CA ASP A 258 19.67 -0.69 4.27
C ASP A 258 19.77 -0.67 2.75
N LEU A 259 19.72 0.51 2.13
CA LEU A 259 19.87 0.64 0.68
C LEU A 259 21.26 0.18 0.20
N LYS A 260 22.34 0.57 0.88
CA LYS A 260 23.70 0.08 0.59
C LYS A 260 23.78 -1.44 0.64
N LYS A 261 23.26 -2.06 1.72
CA LYS A 261 23.23 -3.54 1.83
C LYS A 261 22.46 -4.19 0.69
N ILE A 262 21.34 -3.59 0.28
CA ILE A 262 20.50 -4.10 -0.82
C ILE A 262 21.23 -3.96 -2.17
N LEU A 263 21.98 -2.89 -2.36
CA LEU A 263 22.73 -2.63 -3.60
C LEU A 263 24.07 -3.37 -3.65
N GLY A 264 24.58 -3.89 -2.51
CA GLY A 264 25.87 -4.55 -2.41
C GLY A 264 27.04 -3.56 -2.35
N GLU A 265 26.81 -2.38 -1.78
CA GLU A 265 27.77 -1.29 -1.60
C GLU A 265 28.35 -1.24 -0.17
#